data_2a705ffe0a8acc30904ac0c0c2ef2d47
#
_entry.id   2a705ffe0a8acc30904ac0c0c2ef2d47
#
_cell.length_a   1.000
_cell.length_b   1.000
_cell.length_c   1.000
_cell.angle_alpha   90.00
_cell.angle_beta   90.00
_cell.angle_gamma   90.00
#
_symmetry.space_group_name_H-M   'P 1'
#
loop_
_entity.id
_entity.type
_entity.pdbx_description
1 polymer ?
#
loop_
_entity_poly.entity_id
_entity_poly.type
_entity_poly.pdbx_seq_one_letter_code
_entity_poly.pdbx_strand_id
1 'polypeptide(L)'
;EINPDINLPHPKTWREYSLIESAPGGRYRREMTWRDFDVKANRFANLLLTRGVKQGDKVAILLMNCLEWLPIYFGILKSGALAVPMNYRYTADEIKYCLELSDASVLVFGPEFVGRVEQIEEQLSGIRHMFYVGKDLPPFADSYDTLTTYCSSQAPAVALSPEDDAAIYFSSGTTGFPKAI
;
A
#
# COMPACT_ATOMS: atom_id res chain seq x y z
N GLU A 1 16.22 -14.35 4.60
CA GLU A 1 16.56 -15.52 5.45
C GLU A 1 15.51 -15.62 6.53
N ILE A 2 14.83 -16.77 6.63
CA ILE A 2 13.82 -17.04 7.66
C ILE A 2 14.59 -17.39 8.93
N ASN A 3 14.34 -16.65 10.01
CA ASN A 3 14.95 -16.93 11.32
C ASN A 3 14.60 -18.36 11.77
N PRO A 4 15.56 -19.27 11.94
CA PRO A 4 15.30 -20.67 12.29
C PRO A 4 14.76 -20.86 13.73
N ASP A 5 14.85 -19.84 14.58
CA ASP A 5 14.38 -19.90 15.98
C ASP A 5 12.89 -19.58 16.16
N ILE A 6 12.17 -19.25 15.10
CA ILE A 6 10.72 -19.17 15.15
C ILE A 6 10.21 -20.61 15.09
N ASN A 7 9.42 -21.02 16.07
CA ASN A 7 8.69 -22.29 16.09
C ASN A 7 7.65 -22.28 14.96
N LEU A 8 8.13 -22.39 13.73
CA LEU A 8 7.30 -22.41 12.54
C LEU A 8 6.66 -23.81 12.42
N PRO A 9 5.40 -23.89 12.04
CA PRO A 9 4.77 -25.17 11.80
C PRO A 9 5.50 -25.93 10.68
N HIS A 10 5.32 -27.24 10.66
CA HIS A 10 5.96 -28.21 9.76
C HIS A 10 6.18 -27.66 8.32
N PRO A 11 7.26 -28.02 7.61
CA PRO A 11 7.60 -27.51 6.26
C PRO A 11 6.47 -27.56 5.22
N LYS A 12 5.48 -28.43 5.39
CA LYS A 12 4.32 -28.47 4.51
C LYS A 12 3.43 -27.23 4.63
N THR A 13 3.38 -26.59 5.82
CA THR A 13 2.56 -25.42 6.08
C THR A 13 3.26 -24.10 5.66
N TRP A 14 4.57 -24.08 5.52
CA TRP A 14 5.28 -22.91 5.00
C TRP A 14 4.88 -22.53 3.58
N ARG A 15 4.48 -23.52 2.79
CA ARG A 15 4.01 -23.29 1.41
C ARG A 15 2.62 -22.69 1.34
N GLU A 16 1.90 -22.68 2.45
CA GLU A 16 0.53 -22.14 2.54
C GLU A 16 0.52 -20.66 2.89
N TYR A 17 1.58 -20.18 3.58
CA TYR A 17 1.68 -18.77 4.01
C TYR A 17 2.59 -17.96 3.08
N SER A 18 2.06 -16.82 2.61
CA SER A 18 2.85 -15.85 1.85
C SER A 18 3.53 -14.85 2.77
N LEU A 19 2.86 -14.46 3.85
CA LEU A 19 3.29 -13.43 4.78
C LEU A 19 2.98 -13.82 6.22
N ILE A 20 3.91 -13.48 7.11
CA ILE A 20 3.74 -13.60 8.55
C ILE A 20 4.14 -12.28 9.18
N GLU A 21 3.23 -11.66 9.92
CA GLU A 21 3.50 -10.51 10.76
C GLU A 21 3.73 -10.95 12.18
N SER A 22 4.91 -10.65 12.73
CA SER A 22 5.28 -10.97 14.10
C SER A 22 5.58 -9.68 14.85
N ALA A 23 4.89 -9.43 15.97
CA ALA A 23 5.21 -8.32 16.84
C ALA A 23 6.46 -8.63 17.67
N PRO A 24 7.37 -7.67 17.89
CA PRO A 24 8.46 -7.83 18.84
C PRO A 24 7.92 -8.19 20.22
N GLY A 25 8.45 -9.28 20.81
CA GLY A 25 7.96 -9.79 22.11
C GLY A 25 6.81 -10.80 22.03
N GLY A 26 6.42 -11.25 20.85
CA GLY A 26 5.63 -12.47 20.64
C GLY A 26 4.18 -12.45 21.14
N ARG A 27 3.57 -11.28 21.38
CA ARG A 27 2.20 -11.19 21.91
C ARG A 27 1.11 -11.44 20.87
N TYR A 28 1.39 -11.27 19.57
CA TYR A 28 0.49 -11.65 18.52
C TYR A 28 1.27 -11.99 17.24
N ARG A 29 0.65 -12.85 16.47
CA ARG A 29 1.12 -13.24 15.15
C ARG A 29 -0.07 -13.22 14.21
N ARG A 30 0.04 -12.53 13.08
CA ARG A 30 -0.93 -12.61 11.99
C ARG A 30 -0.29 -13.34 10.82
N GLU A 31 -1.06 -14.15 10.15
CA GLU A 31 -0.63 -14.98 9.03
C GLU A 31 -1.53 -14.72 7.82
N MET A 32 -0.95 -14.81 6.64
CA MET A 32 -1.68 -14.68 5.39
C MET A 32 -1.25 -15.81 4.45
N THR A 33 -2.22 -16.57 3.95
CA THR A 33 -1.97 -17.57 2.91
C THR A 33 -1.75 -16.91 1.55
N TRP A 34 -1.17 -17.64 0.59
CA TRP A 34 -1.07 -17.16 -0.80
C TRP A 34 -2.43 -16.81 -1.39
N ARG A 35 -3.46 -17.61 -1.06
CA ARG A 35 -4.82 -17.34 -1.49
C ARG A 35 -5.38 -16.06 -0.92
N ASP A 36 -5.20 -15.82 0.39
CA ASP A 36 -5.67 -14.59 1.03
C ASP A 36 -4.95 -13.37 0.47
N PHE A 37 -3.65 -13.51 0.21
CA PHE A 37 -2.85 -12.47 -0.44
C PHE A 37 -3.44 -12.09 -1.81
N ASP A 38 -3.68 -13.08 -2.67
CA ASP A 38 -4.24 -12.83 -4.00
C ASP A 38 -5.63 -12.22 -3.94
N VAL A 39 -6.50 -12.74 -3.06
CA VAL A 39 -7.84 -12.19 -2.82
C VAL A 39 -7.79 -10.72 -2.38
N LYS A 40 -6.91 -10.37 -1.42
CA LYS A 40 -6.75 -8.99 -0.95
C LYS A 40 -6.22 -8.07 -2.06
N ALA A 41 -5.21 -8.52 -2.80
CA ALA A 41 -4.67 -7.77 -3.94
C ALA A 41 -5.73 -7.54 -5.03
N ASN A 42 -6.51 -8.57 -5.38
CA ASN A 42 -7.58 -8.45 -6.36
C ASN A 42 -8.68 -7.48 -5.90
N ARG A 43 -9.10 -7.54 -4.64
CA ARG A 43 -10.10 -6.64 -4.07
C ARG A 43 -9.65 -5.19 -4.11
N PHE A 44 -8.39 -4.92 -3.76
CA PHE A 44 -7.87 -3.57 -3.82
C PHE A 44 -7.72 -3.07 -5.26
N ALA A 45 -7.25 -3.89 -6.18
CA ALA A 45 -7.22 -3.55 -7.60
C ALA A 45 -8.62 -3.18 -8.13
N ASN A 46 -9.63 -4.00 -7.81
CA ASN A 46 -11.02 -3.73 -8.20
C ASN A 46 -11.57 -2.45 -7.54
N LEU A 47 -11.20 -2.16 -6.27
CA LEU A 47 -11.54 -0.90 -5.65
C LEU A 47 -10.97 0.30 -6.42
N LEU A 48 -9.68 0.27 -6.76
CA LEU A 48 -9.02 1.33 -7.52
C LEU A 48 -9.72 1.57 -8.87
N LEU A 49 -10.04 0.49 -9.59
CA LEU A 49 -10.74 0.57 -10.88
C LEU A 49 -12.15 1.16 -10.73
N THR A 50 -12.91 0.76 -9.70
CA THR A 50 -14.25 1.33 -9.43
C THR A 50 -14.20 2.80 -9.02
N ARG A 51 -13.08 3.27 -8.48
CA ARG A 51 -12.79 4.67 -8.15
C ARG A 51 -12.23 5.46 -9.33
N GLY A 52 -12.18 4.86 -10.52
CA GLY A 52 -11.76 5.51 -11.77
C GLY A 52 -10.24 5.65 -11.93
N VAL A 53 -9.46 4.89 -11.16
CA VAL A 53 -8.00 4.78 -11.39
C VAL A 53 -7.77 4.06 -12.70
N LYS A 54 -6.89 4.59 -13.52
CA LYS A 54 -6.55 4.09 -14.87
C LYS A 54 -5.13 3.55 -14.91
N GLN A 55 -4.83 2.79 -15.94
CA GLN A 55 -3.46 2.37 -16.24
C GLN A 55 -2.54 3.59 -16.34
N GLY A 56 -1.41 3.54 -15.65
CA GLY A 56 -0.45 4.64 -15.57
C GLY A 56 -0.73 5.69 -14.49
N ASP A 57 -1.90 5.68 -13.82
CA ASP A 57 -2.15 6.50 -12.62
C ASP A 57 -1.21 6.06 -11.47
N LYS A 58 -0.91 6.97 -10.55
CA LYS A 58 0.03 6.73 -9.45
C LYS A 58 -0.73 6.64 -8.13
N VAL A 59 -0.41 5.61 -7.37
CA VAL A 59 -1.00 5.32 -6.05
C VAL A 59 0.12 5.29 -5.01
N ALA A 60 0.13 6.26 -4.12
CA ALA A 60 1.13 6.38 -3.07
C ALA A 60 0.81 5.45 -1.89
N ILE A 61 1.87 4.84 -1.32
CA ILE A 61 1.80 3.97 -0.15
C ILE A 61 2.64 4.55 0.97
N LEU A 62 2.00 4.98 2.05
CA LEU A 62 2.61 5.52 3.26
C LEU A 62 2.21 4.65 4.46
N LEU A 63 2.82 3.50 4.57
CA LEU A 63 2.53 2.49 5.59
C LEU A 63 3.82 2.02 6.27
N MET A 64 3.72 1.70 7.56
CA MET A 64 4.70 0.83 8.21
C MET A 64 4.57 -0.60 7.67
N ASN A 65 5.58 -1.43 7.93
CA ASN A 65 5.52 -2.84 7.57
C ASN A 65 4.34 -3.52 8.28
N CYS A 66 3.37 -3.99 7.50
CA CYS A 66 2.19 -4.71 7.95
C CYS A 66 1.77 -5.74 6.91
N LEU A 67 0.83 -6.62 7.27
CA LEU A 67 0.32 -7.65 6.34
C LEU A 67 -0.35 -7.05 5.11
N GLU A 68 -0.93 -5.87 5.23
CA GLU A 68 -1.66 -5.18 4.17
C GLU A 68 -0.72 -4.57 3.12
N TRP A 69 0.55 -4.28 3.46
CA TRP A 69 1.47 -3.54 2.60
C TRP A 69 1.68 -4.19 1.23
N LEU A 70 2.05 -5.47 1.21
CA LEU A 70 2.30 -6.17 -0.06
C LEU A 70 1.02 -6.45 -0.87
N PRO A 71 -0.10 -6.89 -0.29
CA PRO A 71 -1.36 -6.96 -1.03
C PRO A 71 -1.80 -5.65 -1.65
N ILE A 72 -1.58 -4.52 -0.98
CA ILE A 72 -1.84 -3.17 -1.52
C ILE A 72 -0.92 -2.91 -2.71
N TYR A 73 0.39 -3.12 -2.57
CA TYR A 73 1.36 -2.94 -3.64
C TYR A 73 0.99 -3.75 -4.89
N PHE A 74 0.73 -5.06 -4.72
CA PHE A 74 0.34 -5.91 -5.85
C PHE A 74 -1.07 -5.60 -6.38
N GLY A 75 -1.96 -5.12 -5.55
CA GLY A 75 -3.28 -4.63 -5.99
C GLY A 75 -3.16 -3.42 -6.91
N ILE A 76 -2.24 -2.49 -6.61
CA ILE A 76 -1.93 -1.35 -7.47
C ILE A 76 -1.44 -1.86 -8.83
N LEU A 77 -0.44 -2.75 -8.84
CA LEU A 77 0.09 -3.31 -10.10
C LEU A 77 -0.99 -4.03 -10.90
N LYS A 78 -1.83 -4.84 -10.25
CA LYS A 78 -2.94 -5.55 -10.92
C LYS A 78 -3.99 -4.61 -11.52
N SER A 79 -4.12 -3.39 -11.01
CA SER A 79 -5.00 -2.36 -11.61
C SER A 79 -4.37 -1.64 -12.81
N GLY A 80 -3.09 -1.89 -13.11
CA GLY A 80 -2.32 -1.19 -14.13
C GLY A 80 -1.78 0.18 -13.67
N ALA A 81 -1.98 0.52 -12.40
CA ALA A 81 -1.42 1.74 -11.82
C ALA A 81 0.03 1.51 -11.34
N LEU A 82 0.78 2.60 -11.19
CA LEU A 82 2.14 2.60 -10.64
C LEU A 82 2.08 2.76 -9.12
N ALA A 83 2.82 1.91 -8.43
CA ALA A 83 3.01 2.05 -6.98
C ALA A 83 4.06 3.14 -6.68
N VAL A 84 3.76 3.98 -5.68
CA VAL A 84 4.69 5.02 -5.19
C VAL A 84 4.95 4.80 -3.70
N PRO A 85 5.85 3.87 -3.34
CA PRO A 85 6.22 3.62 -1.95
C PRO A 85 6.94 4.82 -1.36
N MET A 86 6.46 5.31 -0.21
CA MET A 86 7.02 6.46 0.48
C MET A 86 7.78 6.05 1.74
N ASN A 87 8.81 6.80 2.07
CA ASN A 87 9.59 6.55 3.28
C ASN A 87 8.77 6.95 4.53
N TYR A 88 8.66 6.04 5.49
CA TYR A 88 7.96 6.26 6.76
C TYR A 88 8.54 7.42 7.61
N ARG A 89 9.75 7.87 7.31
CA ARG A 89 10.42 8.98 8.01
C ARG A 89 10.08 10.35 7.44
N TYR A 90 9.40 10.43 6.30
CA TYR A 90 9.09 11.72 5.68
C TYR A 90 8.26 12.60 6.60
N THR A 91 8.61 13.88 6.66
CA THR A 91 7.82 14.96 7.26
C THR A 91 6.57 15.22 6.42
N ALA A 92 5.63 16.01 6.93
CA ALA A 92 4.44 16.39 6.17
C ALA A 92 4.80 17.11 4.85
N ASP A 93 5.78 18.02 4.85
CA ASP A 93 6.24 18.72 3.65
C ASP A 93 6.90 17.78 2.63
N GLU A 94 7.68 16.80 3.08
CA GLU A 94 8.29 15.81 2.21
C GLU A 94 7.23 14.86 1.62
N ILE A 95 6.22 14.48 2.38
CA ILE A 95 5.07 13.68 1.89
C ILE A 95 4.37 14.46 0.77
N LYS A 96 3.98 15.72 1.03
CA LYS A 96 3.35 16.59 0.04
C LYS A 96 4.19 16.70 -1.22
N TYR A 97 5.48 17.03 -1.07
CA TYR A 97 6.41 17.14 -2.19
C TYR A 97 6.47 15.87 -3.04
N CYS A 98 6.58 14.69 -2.40
CA CYS A 98 6.65 13.41 -3.12
C CYS A 98 5.33 13.08 -3.84
N LEU A 99 4.18 13.39 -3.22
CA LEU A 99 2.87 13.21 -3.85
C LEU A 99 2.71 14.08 -5.09
N GLU A 100 3.10 15.35 -5.01
CA GLU A 100 3.07 16.30 -6.13
C GLU A 100 4.05 15.90 -7.24
N LEU A 101 5.31 15.55 -6.88
CA LEU A 101 6.34 15.18 -7.86
C LEU A 101 6.00 13.89 -8.62
N SER A 102 5.33 12.95 -7.98
CA SER A 102 4.90 11.71 -8.62
C SER A 102 3.57 11.82 -9.36
N ASP A 103 2.88 12.95 -9.31
CA ASP A 103 1.49 13.09 -9.78
C ASP A 103 0.56 12.02 -9.19
N ALA A 104 0.77 11.65 -7.91
CA ALA A 104 -0.07 10.67 -7.26
C ALA A 104 -1.50 11.16 -7.14
N SER A 105 -2.46 10.32 -7.52
CA SER A 105 -3.89 10.62 -7.47
C SER A 105 -4.62 9.92 -6.33
N VAL A 106 -3.96 8.96 -5.69
CA VAL A 106 -4.45 8.18 -4.56
C VAL A 106 -3.36 8.07 -3.51
N LEU A 107 -3.74 8.20 -2.23
CA LEU A 107 -2.88 7.95 -1.09
C LEU A 107 -3.46 6.84 -0.23
N VAL A 108 -2.65 5.82 0.08
CA VAL A 108 -2.94 4.78 1.08
C VAL A 108 -2.02 5.00 2.26
N PHE A 109 -2.57 5.18 3.47
CA PHE A 109 -1.76 5.48 4.64
C PHE A 109 -2.24 4.79 5.91
N GLY A 110 -1.34 4.67 6.89
CA GLY A 110 -1.57 4.01 8.17
C GLY A 110 -1.69 4.97 9.36
N PRO A 111 -1.99 4.43 10.57
CA PRO A 111 -2.25 5.22 11.76
C PRO A 111 -1.07 6.10 12.19
N GLU A 112 0.16 5.66 11.94
CA GLU A 112 1.37 6.41 12.30
C GLU A 112 1.54 7.73 11.53
N PHE A 113 0.76 7.90 10.46
CA PHE A 113 0.88 9.02 9.53
C PHE A 113 -0.30 10.00 9.59
N VAL A 114 -1.36 9.70 10.35
CA VAL A 114 -2.59 10.52 10.43
C VAL A 114 -2.25 11.99 10.67
N GLY A 115 -1.51 12.31 11.73
CA GLY A 115 -1.19 13.70 12.05
C GLY A 115 -0.32 14.42 11.03
N ARG A 116 0.50 13.70 10.24
CA ARG A 116 1.28 14.30 9.13
C ARG A 116 0.43 14.52 7.90
N VAL A 117 -0.49 13.62 7.60
CA VAL A 117 -1.43 13.75 6.47
C VAL A 117 -2.44 14.86 6.77
N GLU A 118 -2.99 14.93 7.99
CA GLU A 118 -3.92 15.97 8.42
C GLU A 118 -3.36 17.39 8.28
N GLN A 119 -2.05 17.58 8.49
CA GLN A 119 -1.40 18.90 8.32
C GLN A 119 -1.40 19.41 6.89
N ILE A 120 -1.51 18.51 5.91
CA ILE A 120 -1.35 18.84 4.47
C ILE A 120 -2.59 18.49 3.64
N GLU A 121 -3.58 17.82 4.18
CA GLU A 121 -4.69 17.22 3.44
C GLU A 121 -5.47 18.25 2.59
N GLU A 122 -5.72 19.42 3.13
CA GLU A 122 -6.38 20.53 2.41
C GLU A 122 -5.53 21.08 1.23
N GLN A 123 -4.23 20.81 1.23
CA GLN A 123 -3.30 21.25 0.21
C GLN A 123 -3.07 20.20 -0.88
N LEU A 124 -3.58 18.98 -0.71
CA LEU A 124 -3.38 17.85 -1.62
C LEU A 124 -4.41 17.83 -2.77
N SER A 125 -4.48 18.90 -3.56
CA SER A 125 -5.47 19.05 -4.64
C SER A 125 -5.39 17.98 -5.74
N GLY A 126 -4.23 17.31 -5.90
CA GLY A 126 -4.04 16.21 -6.85
C GLY A 126 -4.58 14.87 -6.35
N ILE A 127 -4.74 14.70 -5.04
CA ILE A 127 -5.21 13.45 -4.44
C ILE A 127 -6.73 13.38 -4.51
N ARG A 128 -7.25 12.43 -5.26
CA ARG A 128 -8.69 12.20 -5.43
C ARG A 128 -9.29 11.26 -4.37
N HIS A 129 -8.47 10.34 -3.85
CA HIS A 129 -8.90 9.35 -2.86
C HIS A 129 -7.80 9.14 -1.82
N MET A 130 -8.21 9.09 -0.56
CA MET A 130 -7.36 8.74 0.57
C MET A 130 -7.92 7.49 1.25
N PHE A 131 -7.17 6.39 1.28
CA PHE A 131 -7.55 5.16 1.93
C PHE A 131 -6.74 4.95 3.21
N TYR A 132 -7.44 4.77 4.31
CA TYR A 132 -6.83 4.54 5.61
C TYR A 132 -6.83 3.06 5.98
N VAL A 133 -5.66 2.55 6.35
CA VAL A 133 -5.44 1.17 6.82
C VAL A 133 -5.30 1.19 8.33
N GLY A 134 -6.39 1.00 9.05
CA GLY A 134 -6.40 1.04 10.51
C GLY A 134 -7.81 1.06 11.08
N LYS A 135 -7.91 1.13 12.42
CA LYS A 135 -9.20 1.06 13.13
C LYS A 135 -9.86 2.43 13.33
N ASP A 136 -9.08 3.41 13.76
CA ASP A 136 -9.57 4.74 14.13
C ASP A 136 -9.56 5.64 12.90
N LEU A 137 -10.61 5.51 12.07
CA LEU A 137 -10.73 6.18 10.77
C LEU A 137 -10.75 7.70 10.92
N PRO A 138 -9.79 8.43 10.33
CA PRO A 138 -9.83 9.89 10.30
C PRO A 138 -10.94 10.40 9.36
N PRO A 139 -11.53 11.59 9.64
CA PRO A 139 -12.71 12.08 8.91
C PRO A 139 -12.45 12.41 7.44
N PHE A 140 -11.19 12.62 7.05
CA PHE A 140 -10.77 12.98 5.70
C PHE A 140 -10.40 11.78 4.81
N ALA A 141 -10.58 10.54 5.30
CA ALA A 141 -10.21 9.34 4.54
C ALA A 141 -11.31 8.29 4.53
N ASP A 142 -11.24 7.39 3.56
CA ASP A 142 -12.10 6.21 3.45
C ASP A 142 -11.42 4.99 4.10
N SER A 143 -12.21 4.09 4.72
CA SER A 143 -11.67 2.85 5.28
C SER A 143 -11.29 1.85 4.19
N TYR A 144 -10.01 1.51 4.10
CA TYR A 144 -9.50 0.46 3.22
C TYR A 144 -10.21 -0.89 3.46
N ASP A 145 -10.28 -1.32 4.73
CA ASP A 145 -10.85 -2.62 5.09
C ASP A 145 -12.34 -2.71 4.74
N THR A 146 -13.10 -1.66 5.04
CA THR A 146 -14.54 -1.63 4.74
C THR A 146 -14.78 -1.67 3.24
N LEU A 147 -14.11 -0.83 2.47
CA LEU A 147 -14.36 -0.72 1.03
C LEU A 147 -13.89 -1.96 0.28
N THR A 148 -12.71 -2.51 0.62
CA THR A 148 -12.21 -3.71 -0.06
C THR A 148 -13.06 -4.96 0.20
N THR A 149 -13.74 -5.03 1.35
CA THR A 149 -14.63 -6.16 1.68
C THR A 149 -15.75 -6.34 0.66
N TYR A 150 -16.26 -5.27 0.08
CA TYR A 150 -17.35 -5.30 -0.90
C TYR A 150 -16.87 -5.42 -2.35
N CYS A 151 -15.56 -5.37 -2.60
CA CYS A 151 -15.01 -5.49 -3.94
C CYS A 151 -14.85 -6.94 -4.37
N SER A 152 -14.91 -7.19 -5.69
CA SER A 152 -14.69 -8.51 -6.28
C SER A 152 -13.31 -9.06 -5.91
N SER A 153 -13.24 -10.33 -5.55
CA SER A 153 -12.00 -11.06 -5.33
C SER A 153 -11.44 -11.72 -6.61
N GLN A 154 -12.13 -11.58 -7.73
CA GLN A 154 -11.63 -12.06 -9.03
C GLN A 154 -10.50 -11.15 -9.53
N ALA A 155 -9.56 -11.73 -10.25
CA ALA A 155 -8.51 -10.93 -10.90
C ALA A 155 -9.14 -9.90 -11.82
N PRO A 156 -8.69 -8.63 -11.78
CA PRO A 156 -9.21 -7.60 -12.66
C PRO A 156 -8.86 -7.90 -14.12
N ALA A 157 -9.77 -7.54 -15.04
CA ALA A 157 -9.57 -7.73 -16.47
C ALA A 157 -8.76 -6.56 -17.06
N VAL A 158 -7.50 -6.40 -16.61
CA VAL A 158 -6.56 -5.38 -17.11
C VAL A 158 -5.49 -6.07 -17.93
N ALA A 159 -5.26 -5.58 -19.15
CA ALA A 159 -4.18 -6.09 -19.98
C ALA A 159 -2.86 -5.43 -19.54
N LEU A 160 -1.97 -6.23 -18.97
CA LEU A 160 -0.65 -5.80 -18.51
C LEU A 160 0.43 -6.40 -19.40
N SER A 161 1.50 -5.63 -19.63
CA SER A 161 2.72 -6.05 -20.32
C SER A 161 3.90 -6.14 -19.36
N PRO A 162 4.87 -7.03 -19.57
CA PRO A 162 6.14 -7.01 -18.84
C PRO A 162 6.94 -5.71 -19.01
N GLU A 163 6.63 -4.92 -20.04
CA GLU A 163 7.28 -3.64 -20.33
C GLU A 163 6.57 -2.44 -19.65
N ASP A 164 5.42 -2.67 -18.99
CA ASP A 164 4.71 -1.61 -18.29
C ASP A 164 5.49 -1.15 -17.05
N ASP A 165 5.50 0.15 -16.79
CA ASP A 165 6.08 0.72 -15.58
C ASP A 165 5.32 0.20 -14.34
N ALA A 166 6.08 -0.19 -13.31
CA ALA A 166 5.51 -0.79 -12.10
C ALA A 166 5.49 0.16 -10.91
N ALA A 167 6.51 0.98 -10.73
CA ALA A 167 6.64 1.83 -9.54
C ALA A 167 7.54 3.03 -9.76
N ILE A 168 7.33 4.06 -8.94
CA ILE A 168 8.22 5.21 -8.77
C ILE A 168 8.82 5.11 -7.35
N TYR A 169 10.14 5.03 -7.25
CA TYR A 169 10.83 5.05 -5.98
C TYR A 169 11.51 6.39 -5.73
N PHE A 170 11.65 6.75 -4.45
CA PHE A 170 12.36 7.94 -4.04
C PHE A 170 13.71 7.57 -3.41
N SER A 171 14.78 8.15 -3.93
CA SER A 171 16.09 8.07 -3.30
C SER A 171 16.28 9.25 -2.34
N SER A 172 17.04 9.03 -1.24
CA SER A 172 17.52 10.10 -0.39
C SER A 172 18.57 10.90 -1.16
N GLY A 173 18.19 12.09 -1.64
CA GLY A 173 19.14 13.01 -2.24
C GLY A 173 20.18 13.49 -1.21
N THR A 174 21.44 13.62 -1.61
CA THR A 174 22.51 14.17 -0.77
C THR A 174 22.36 15.66 -0.47
N THR A 175 21.39 16.33 -1.10
CA THR A 175 21.25 17.81 -1.09
C THR A 175 19.79 18.26 -1.02
N GLY A 176 18.96 17.76 -0.09
CA GLY A 176 17.62 18.27 0.10
C GLY A 176 16.50 17.25 -0.10
N PHE A 177 15.43 17.61 -0.80
CA PHE A 177 14.25 16.78 -0.97
C PHE A 177 14.52 15.47 -1.74
N PRO A 178 13.70 14.41 -1.51
CA PRO A 178 13.80 13.14 -2.22
C PRO A 178 13.73 13.30 -3.75
N LYS A 179 14.44 12.42 -4.47
CA LYS A 179 14.43 12.39 -5.94
C LYS A 179 13.67 11.16 -6.42
N ALA A 180 12.75 11.33 -7.37
CA ALA A 180 12.05 10.23 -8.02
C ALA A 180 12.97 9.49 -9.01
N ILE A 181 12.85 8.15 -9.03
CA ILE A 181 13.56 7.23 -9.91
C ILE A 181 12.52 6.34 -10.59
#